data_4bbd0305b5895451e260eff0ac650bdb
#
_entry.id   4bbd0305b5895451e260eff0ac650bdb
#
_cell.length_a   1.000
_cell.length_b   1.000
_cell.length_c   1.000
_cell.angle_alpha   90.00
_cell.angle_beta   90.00
_cell.angle_gamma   90.00
#
_symmetry.space_group_name_H-M   'P 1'
#
loop_
_entity.id
_entity.type
_entity.pdbx_description
1 polymer ?
#
loop_
_entity_poly.entity_id
_entity_poly.type
_entity_poly.pdbx_seq_one_letter_code
_entity_poly.pdbx_strand_id
1 'polypeptide(L)'
;MYVQIIEFEVQGLTRAEYEAFCTDAVPAIATIPGVVGKLFLADADSSRCASIYTFTDRNAAEEYLRSDLFQGAIATNPAVANVRTRGSDLLERPTRALDDALAVTAAAR
;
A
#
# COMPACT_ATOMS: atom_id res chain seq x y z
N MET A 1 -4.52 12.02 -8.60
CA MET A 1 -4.36 11.02 -7.52
C MET A 1 -3.00 11.14 -6.85
N TYR A 2 -2.90 10.59 -5.66
CA TYR A 2 -1.69 10.66 -4.85
C TYR A 2 -1.27 9.25 -4.43
N VAL A 3 0.03 8.93 -4.54
CA VAL A 3 0.56 7.62 -4.17
C VAL A 3 1.32 7.74 -2.86
N GLN A 4 0.98 6.91 -1.88
CA GLN A 4 1.63 6.85 -0.58
C GLN A 4 2.35 5.51 -0.45
N ILE A 5 3.66 5.55 -0.27
CA ILE A 5 4.49 4.36 -0.08
C ILE A 5 4.82 4.24 1.40
N ILE A 6 4.61 3.06 1.97
CA ILE A 6 4.92 2.75 3.36
C ILE A 6 5.80 1.52 3.37
N GLU A 7 7.04 1.67 3.82
CA GLU A 7 8.01 0.58 3.95
C GLU A 7 8.24 0.27 5.42
N PHE A 8 8.37 -1.00 5.75
CA PHE A 8 8.57 -1.44 7.15
C PHE A 8 9.12 -2.85 7.20
N GLU A 9 9.52 -3.28 8.39
CA GLU A 9 9.93 -4.64 8.66
C GLU A 9 8.96 -5.28 9.64
N VAL A 10 8.62 -6.56 9.41
CA VAL A 10 7.75 -7.33 10.30
C VAL A 10 8.56 -8.45 10.91
N GLN A 11 8.51 -8.56 12.24
CA GLN A 11 9.24 -9.57 13.00
C GLN A 11 8.29 -10.61 13.57
N GLY A 12 8.76 -11.87 13.60
CA GLY A 12 8.03 -12.94 14.25
C GLY A 12 6.91 -13.57 13.43
N LEU A 13 6.76 -13.20 12.16
CA LEU A 13 5.78 -13.80 11.25
C LEU A 13 6.47 -14.42 10.04
N THR A 14 5.98 -15.56 9.59
CA THR A 14 6.35 -16.09 8.29
C THR A 14 5.67 -15.26 7.19
N ARG A 15 6.14 -15.40 5.95
CA ARG A 15 5.50 -14.75 4.81
C ARG A 15 4.03 -15.15 4.67
N ALA A 16 3.72 -16.45 4.84
CA ALA A 16 2.35 -16.94 4.75
C ALA A 16 1.45 -16.35 5.83
N GLU A 17 1.95 -16.24 7.06
CA GLU A 17 1.23 -15.61 8.16
C GLU A 17 0.99 -14.12 7.90
N TYR A 18 1.98 -13.42 7.37
CA TYR A 18 1.83 -12.01 7.02
C TYR A 18 0.81 -11.82 5.88
N GLU A 19 0.85 -12.67 4.88
CA GLU A 19 -0.11 -12.63 3.76
C GLU A 19 -1.54 -12.85 4.26
N ALA A 20 -1.75 -13.80 5.16
CA ALA A 20 -3.06 -14.03 5.78
C ALA A 20 -3.52 -12.80 6.58
N PHE A 21 -2.63 -12.19 7.34
CA PHE A 21 -2.91 -10.96 8.07
C PHE A 21 -3.35 -9.83 7.12
N CYS A 22 -2.65 -9.65 6.01
CA CYS A 22 -3.01 -8.64 5.00
C CYS A 22 -4.39 -8.92 4.40
N THR A 23 -4.68 -10.16 4.07
CA THR A 23 -5.97 -10.56 3.51
C THR A 23 -7.11 -10.28 4.50
N ASP A 24 -6.90 -10.58 5.78
CA ASP A 24 -7.88 -10.34 6.83
C ASP A 24 -8.12 -8.84 7.06
N ALA A 25 -7.14 -7.99 6.75
CA ALA A 25 -7.24 -6.55 6.91
C ALA A 25 -8.00 -5.87 5.76
N VAL A 26 -8.25 -6.55 4.64
CA VAL A 26 -8.87 -5.95 3.44
C VAL A 26 -10.21 -5.25 3.75
N PRO A 27 -11.15 -5.82 4.50
CA PRO A 27 -12.40 -5.12 4.80
C PRO A 27 -12.19 -3.76 5.50
N ALA A 28 -11.24 -3.70 6.44
CA ALA A 28 -10.92 -2.45 7.13
C ALA A 28 -10.27 -1.45 6.20
N ILE A 29 -9.36 -1.90 5.35
CA ILE A 29 -8.67 -1.05 4.36
C ILE A 29 -9.69 -0.46 3.39
N ALA A 30 -10.67 -1.24 2.97
CA ALA A 30 -11.72 -0.79 2.04
C ALA A 30 -12.58 0.34 2.60
N THR A 31 -12.56 0.57 3.92
CA THR A 31 -13.30 1.66 4.55
C THR A 31 -12.51 2.96 4.67
N ILE A 32 -11.22 2.96 4.32
CA ILE A 32 -10.37 4.15 4.42
C ILE A 32 -10.87 5.21 3.44
N PRO A 33 -11.22 6.43 3.92
CA PRO A 33 -11.67 7.49 3.02
C PRO A 33 -10.63 7.84 1.96
N GLY A 34 -11.08 7.87 0.71
CA GLY A 34 -10.24 8.28 -0.41
C GLY A 34 -9.28 7.21 -0.94
N VAL A 35 -9.27 6.00 -0.38
CA VAL A 35 -8.45 4.93 -0.92
C VAL A 35 -9.00 4.48 -2.28
N VAL A 36 -8.11 4.37 -3.27
CA VAL A 36 -8.44 3.92 -4.63
C VAL A 36 -7.90 2.52 -4.87
N GLY A 37 -6.74 2.22 -4.33
CA GLY A 37 -6.10 0.92 -4.49
C GLY A 37 -4.92 0.76 -3.55
N LYS A 38 -4.47 -0.48 -3.43
CA LYS A 38 -3.30 -0.82 -2.63
C LYS A 38 -2.60 -2.03 -3.22
N LEU A 39 -1.27 -1.95 -3.27
CA LEU A 39 -0.42 -3.10 -3.53
C LEU A 39 0.24 -3.51 -2.23
N PHE A 40 0.21 -4.81 -1.92
CA PHE A 40 0.86 -5.39 -0.75
C PHE A 40 2.13 -6.08 -1.22
N LEU A 41 3.28 -5.72 -0.65
CA LEU A 41 4.57 -6.26 -1.05
C LEU A 41 5.31 -6.86 0.14
N ALA A 42 5.99 -7.97 -0.09
CA ALA A 42 6.87 -8.60 0.90
C ALA A 42 7.99 -9.33 0.19
N ASP A 43 9.22 -9.20 0.71
CA ASP A 43 10.35 -9.98 0.20
C ASP A 43 10.24 -11.45 0.65
N ALA A 44 10.65 -12.38 -0.23
CA ALA A 44 10.57 -13.80 0.06
C ALA A 44 11.50 -14.23 1.20
N ASP A 45 12.70 -13.63 1.25
CA ASP A 45 13.79 -14.06 2.13
C ASP A 45 14.12 -13.07 3.25
N SER A 46 13.24 -12.08 3.49
CA SER A 46 13.49 -11.08 4.52
C SER A 46 12.18 -10.64 5.17
N SER A 47 12.32 -9.91 6.28
CA SER A 47 11.19 -9.32 7.00
C SER A 47 10.68 -8.04 6.35
N ARG A 48 11.28 -7.59 5.23
CA ARG A 48 10.92 -6.31 4.59
C ARG A 48 9.61 -6.40 3.85
N CYS A 49 8.74 -5.44 4.16
CA CYS A 49 7.41 -5.32 3.58
C CYS A 49 7.19 -3.89 3.08
N ALA A 50 6.25 -3.74 2.17
CA ALA A 50 5.82 -2.42 1.72
C ALA A 50 4.35 -2.44 1.33
N SER A 51 3.74 -1.27 1.42
CA SER A 51 2.41 -1.00 0.93
C SER A 51 2.49 0.19 -0.02
N ILE A 52 1.86 0.07 -1.18
CA ILE A 52 1.75 1.18 -2.12
C ILE A 52 0.27 1.49 -2.26
N TYR A 53 -0.15 2.60 -1.64
CA TYR A 53 -1.52 3.08 -1.70
C TYR A 53 -1.70 4.09 -2.81
N THR A 54 -2.85 4.06 -3.47
CA THR A 54 -3.31 5.17 -4.29
C THR A 54 -4.51 5.80 -3.60
N PHE A 55 -4.45 7.10 -3.40
CA PHE A 55 -5.53 7.91 -2.81
C PHE A 55 -6.07 8.91 -3.83
N THR A 56 -7.29 9.38 -3.62
CA THR A 56 -7.90 10.41 -4.47
C THR A 56 -7.08 11.70 -4.49
N ASP A 57 -6.45 12.06 -3.36
CA ASP A 57 -5.62 13.24 -3.21
C ASP A 57 -4.64 13.10 -2.04
N ARG A 58 -3.76 14.08 -1.93
CA ARG A 58 -2.76 14.14 -0.87
C ARG A 58 -3.39 14.21 0.53
N ASN A 59 -4.47 14.97 0.66
CA ASN A 59 -5.13 15.13 1.96
C ASN A 59 -5.65 13.79 2.49
N ALA A 60 -6.24 12.97 1.63
CA ALA A 60 -6.71 11.63 2.02
C ALA A 60 -5.55 10.77 2.52
N ALA A 61 -4.40 10.81 1.85
CA ALA A 61 -3.21 10.08 2.28
C ALA A 61 -2.71 10.55 3.64
N GLU A 62 -2.65 11.86 3.85
CA GLU A 62 -2.21 12.44 5.13
C GLU A 62 -3.18 12.08 6.27
N GLU A 63 -4.48 12.11 6.01
CA GLU A 63 -5.50 11.68 6.99
C GLU A 63 -5.33 10.22 7.37
N TYR A 64 -5.04 9.35 6.39
CA TYR A 64 -4.78 7.94 6.67
C TYR A 64 -3.58 7.76 7.60
N LEU A 65 -2.47 8.47 7.36
CA LEU A 65 -1.28 8.37 8.22
C LEU A 65 -1.55 8.83 9.66
N ARG A 66 -2.52 9.71 9.87
CA ARG A 66 -2.94 10.14 11.19
C ARG A 66 -4.03 9.26 11.81
N SER A 67 -4.58 8.33 11.05
CA SER A 67 -5.69 7.50 11.51
C SER A 67 -5.27 6.48 12.58
N ASP A 68 -6.24 6.08 13.41
CA ASP A 68 -6.03 5.01 14.39
C ASP A 68 -5.66 3.70 13.73
N LEU A 69 -6.20 3.44 12.54
CA LEU A 69 -5.90 2.22 11.79
C LEU A 69 -4.40 2.14 11.46
N PHE A 70 -3.83 3.19 10.87
CA PHE A 70 -2.40 3.20 10.55
C PHE A 70 -1.55 3.21 11.81
N GLN A 71 -1.88 4.05 12.78
CA GLN A 71 -1.10 4.17 14.03
C GLN A 71 -1.08 2.84 14.78
N GLY A 72 -2.21 2.17 14.93
CA GLY A 72 -2.30 0.91 15.67
C GLY A 72 -1.73 -0.29 14.93
N ALA A 73 -1.97 -0.38 13.62
CA ALA A 73 -1.53 -1.55 12.84
C ALA A 73 -0.04 -1.49 12.47
N ILE A 74 0.50 -0.31 12.25
CA ILE A 74 1.86 -0.14 11.71
C ILE A 74 2.75 0.69 12.63
N ALA A 75 2.40 1.95 12.87
CA ALA A 75 3.33 2.91 13.49
C ALA A 75 3.70 2.56 14.94
N THR A 76 2.78 2.02 15.71
CA THR A 76 3.00 1.65 17.12
C THR A 76 2.95 0.15 17.39
N ASN A 77 2.81 -0.68 16.34
CA ASN A 77 2.78 -2.13 16.48
C ASN A 77 4.19 -2.63 16.85
N PRO A 78 4.37 -3.33 17.99
CA PRO A 78 5.69 -3.79 18.43
C PRO A 78 6.33 -4.83 17.49
N ALA A 79 5.55 -5.52 16.66
CA ALA A 79 6.06 -6.45 15.67
C ALA A 79 6.57 -5.76 14.40
N VAL A 80 6.34 -4.44 14.28
CA VAL A 80 6.73 -3.64 13.11
C VAL A 80 7.86 -2.70 13.48
N ALA A 81 8.89 -2.66 12.64
CA ALA A 81 10.08 -1.83 12.86
C ALA A 81 10.44 -1.07 11.59
N ASN A 82 11.24 0.00 11.77
CA ASN A 82 11.84 0.76 10.68
C ASN A 82 10.81 1.29 9.65
N VAL A 83 9.72 1.85 10.16
CA VAL A 83 8.65 2.41 9.32
C VAL A 83 9.14 3.66 8.61
N ARG A 84 8.99 3.68 7.27
CA ARG A 84 9.29 4.84 6.43
C ARG A 84 8.09 5.12 5.54
N THR A 85 7.75 6.38 5.43
CA THR A 85 6.64 6.81 4.58
C THR A 85 7.09 7.89 3.62
N ARG A 86 6.63 7.81 2.38
CA ARG A 86 6.84 8.86 1.39
C ARG A 86 5.68 8.89 0.41
N GLY A 87 5.39 10.05 -0.12
CA GLY A 87 4.28 10.21 -1.04
C GLY A 87 4.62 11.14 -2.19
N SER A 88 3.88 11.00 -3.29
CA SER A 88 4.03 11.79 -4.49
C SER A 88 2.72 11.85 -5.26
N ASP A 89 2.55 12.92 -6.00
CA ASP A 89 1.46 12.99 -6.97
C ASP A 89 1.65 11.94 -8.05
N LEU A 90 0.55 11.32 -8.47
CA LEU A 90 0.56 10.43 -9.62
C LEU A 90 0.55 11.26 -10.91
N LEU A 91 1.49 10.98 -11.80
CA LEU A 91 1.46 11.54 -13.16
C LEU A 91 0.42 10.74 -13.96
N GLU A 92 -0.82 11.18 -13.92
CA GLU A 92 -1.96 10.40 -14.42
C GLU A 92 -1.92 10.23 -15.94
N ARG A 93 -1.52 11.25 -16.68
CA ARG A 93 -1.52 11.19 -18.15
C ARG A 93 -0.59 10.11 -18.70
N PRO A 94 0.71 10.08 -18.36
CA PRO A 94 1.60 9.01 -18.85
C PRO A 94 1.22 7.64 -18.27
N THR A 95 0.80 7.57 -17.00
CA THR A 95 0.39 6.33 -16.37
C THR A 95 -0.80 5.70 -17.11
N ARG A 96 -1.82 6.49 -17.40
CA ARG A 96 -3.00 6.04 -18.14
C ARG A 96 -2.66 5.65 -19.59
N ALA A 97 -1.77 6.42 -20.22
CA ALA A 97 -1.32 6.11 -21.59
C ALA A 97 -0.62 4.76 -21.66
N LEU A 98 0.21 4.44 -20.67
CA LEU A 98 0.86 3.14 -20.60
C LEU A 98 -0.14 2.02 -20.36
N ASP A 99 -1.09 2.20 -19.43
CA ASP A 99 -2.11 1.21 -19.14
C ASP A 99 -2.93 0.89 -20.41
N ASP A 100 -3.30 1.92 -21.17
CA ASP A 100 -4.05 1.75 -22.43
C ASP A 100 -3.22 0.99 -23.47
N ALA A 101 -1.94 1.33 -23.60
CA ALA A 101 -1.03 0.65 -24.54
C ALA A 101 -0.84 -0.83 -24.18
N LEU A 102 -0.69 -1.13 -22.88
CA LEU A 102 -0.55 -2.50 -22.40
C LEU A 102 -1.83 -3.30 -22.60
N ALA A 103 -3.00 -2.69 -22.41
CA ALA A 103 -4.29 -3.33 -22.64
C ALA A 103 -4.46 -3.71 -24.12
N VAL A 104 -4.09 -2.83 -25.06
CA VAL A 104 -4.11 -3.12 -26.49
C VAL A 104 -3.16 -4.27 -26.83
N THR A 105 -1.94 -4.26 -26.29
CA THR A 105 -0.96 -5.33 -26.52
C THR A 105 -1.47 -6.67 -25.99
N ALA A 106 -2.05 -6.68 -24.79
CA ALA A 106 -2.61 -7.90 -24.21
C ALA A 106 -3.79 -8.44 -25.04
N ALA A 107 -4.65 -7.57 -25.54
CA ALA A 107 -5.78 -7.96 -26.37
C ALA A 107 -5.35 -8.53 -27.74
N ALA A 108 -4.17 -8.14 -28.23
CA ALA A 108 -3.64 -8.59 -29.51
C ALA A 108 -2.98 -9.99 -29.42
N ARG A 109 -2.80 -10.50 -28.21
CA ARG A 109 -2.24 -11.84 -27.97
C ARG A 109 -3.36 -12.87 -27.88
#